data_42cf57e7f3b1c149723389125cec8426
#
_entry.id   42cf57e7f3b1c149723389125cec8426
#
_cell.length_a   1.000
_cell.length_b   1.000
_cell.length_c   1.000
_cell.angle_alpha   90.00
_cell.angle_beta   90.00
_cell.angle_gamma   90.00
#
_symmetry.space_group_name_H-M   'P 1'
#
loop_
_entity.id
_entity.type
_entity.pdbx_description
1 polymer ?
#
loop_
_entity_poly.entity_id
_entity_poly.type
_entity_poly.pdbx_seq_one_letter_code
_entity_poly.pdbx_strand_id
1 'polypeptide(L)'
;RKDLTCGKYKKKEKIKKEEREFLKPNKEGKTIHDRPEEIKTREEIGHWEMDLVEGLKGQKEPYLLVLSERKTRKEIIELLPNKTAKSVSKALDRIEKEIGVVKFRETFKTITTDNGAEFRNWKSIEQSYTGSKKARTSQYFADAYSSWQRGTNENINKMIRRFLPKGTSFKGLKQEDVK
;
A
#
# COMPACT_ATOMS: atom_id res chain seq x y z
N ARG A 1 -49.84 6.51 -20.78
CA ARG A 1 -48.76 6.82 -19.80
C ARG A 1 -48.09 5.50 -19.46
N LYS A 2 -46.82 5.30 -19.87
CA LYS A 2 -46.03 4.13 -19.53
C LYS A 2 -45.42 4.37 -18.13
N ASP A 3 -45.76 3.49 -17.19
CA ASP A 3 -45.23 3.49 -15.85
C ASP A 3 -43.72 3.31 -15.88
N LEU A 4 -43.01 4.31 -15.36
CA LEU A 4 -41.58 4.21 -15.03
C LEU A 4 -41.42 3.23 -13.85
N THR A 5 -41.02 2.00 -14.14
CA THR A 5 -40.68 1.02 -13.13
C THR A 5 -39.54 1.58 -12.30
N CYS A 6 -39.86 1.95 -11.07
CA CYS A 6 -38.90 2.34 -10.05
C CYS A 6 -37.83 1.24 -9.88
N GLY A 7 -36.60 1.55 -10.23
CA GLY A 7 -35.50 0.59 -10.16
C GLY A 7 -35.40 -0.01 -8.76
N LYS A 8 -35.47 -1.33 -8.66
CA LYS A 8 -35.29 -2.06 -7.42
C LYS A 8 -33.93 -1.66 -6.82
N TYR A 9 -33.95 -0.90 -5.75
CA TYR A 9 -32.77 -0.70 -4.92
C TYR A 9 -32.25 -2.07 -4.50
N LYS A 10 -31.09 -2.49 -5.04
CA LYS A 10 -30.40 -3.67 -4.54
C LYS A 10 -30.15 -3.44 -3.04
N LYS A 11 -30.75 -4.29 -2.16
CA LYS A 11 -30.41 -4.31 -0.75
C LYS A 11 -28.89 -4.35 -0.66
N LYS A 12 -28.28 -3.39 0.05
CA LYS A 12 -26.84 -3.44 0.37
C LYS A 12 -26.56 -4.79 0.98
N GLU A 13 -25.78 -5.62 0.29
CA GLU A 13 -25.32 -6.90 0.86
C GLU A 13 -24.67 -6.60 2.21
N LYS A 14 -25.09 -7.38 3.22
CA LYS A 14 -24.47 -7.26 4.56
C LYS A 14 -22.99 -7.55 4.38
N ILE A 15 -22.15 -6.53 4.54
CA ILE A 15 -20.69 -6.65 4.54
C ILE A 15 -20.35 -7.77 5.54
N LYS A 16 -19.62 -8.79 5.09
CA LYS A 16 -19.22 -9.92 5.95
C LYS A 16 -18.44 -9.39 7.15
N LYS A 17 -18.53 -10.09 8.29
CA LYS A 17 -17.90 -9.67 9.54
C LYS A 17 -16.39 -9.43 9.37
N GLU A 18 -15.73 -10.25 8.56
CA GLU A 18 -14.32 -10.14 8.19
C GLU A 18 -14.00 -8.84 7.45
N GLU A 19 -14.85 -8.42 6.47
CA GLU A 19 -14.70 -7.16 5.76
C GLU A 19 -14.86 -5.95 6.70
N ARG A 20 -15.72 -6.06 7.73
CA ARG A 20 -15.87 -5.01 8.76
C ARG A 20 -14.65 -4.90 9.67
N GLU A 21 -13.95 -6.00 9.96
CA GLU A 21 -12.70 -5.96 10.71
C GLU A 21 -11.56 -5.32 9.90
N PHE A 22 -11.52 -5.53 8.59
CA PHE A 22 -10.57 -4.84 7.70
C PHE A 22 -10.71 -3.32 7.71
N LEU A 23 -11.91 -2.83 7.98
CA LEU A 23 -12.24 -1.40 7.93
C LEU A 23 -12.04 -0.68 9.27
N LYS A 24 -11.70 -1.40 10.34
CA LYS A 24 -11.40 -0.77 11.64
C LYS A 24 -10.01 -0.13 11.56
N PRO A 25 -9.89 1.14 11.98
CA PRO A 25 -8.59 1.78 12.07
C PRO A 25 -7.66 0.97 12.98
N ASN A 26 -6.39 0.92 12.64
CA ASN A 26 -5.40 0.28 13.51
C ASN A 26 -5.23 1.11 14.78
N LYS A 27 -5.74 0.62 15.90
CA LYS A 27 -5.73 1.34 17.18
C LYS A 27 -4.33 1.54 17.77
N GLU A 28 -3.33 0.77 17.31
CA GLU A 28 -1.98 0.79 17.86
C GLU A 28 -0.96 1.53 16.99
N GLY A 29 -1.27 1.80 15.73
CA GLY A 29 -0.38 2.50 14.79
C GLY A 29 -0.66 3.99 14.71
N LYS A 30 0.30 4.76 14.20
CA LYS A 30 0.14 6.19 13.93
C LYS A 30 -0.86 6.39 12.79
N THR A 31 -1.77 7.32 12.95
CA THR A 31 -2.74 7.71 11.93
C THR A 31 -2.18 8.83 11.04
N ILE A 32 -2.86 9.12 9.94
CA ILE A 32 -2.49 10.24 9.07
C ILE A 32 -2.58 11.59 9.80
N HIS A 33 -3.35 11.67 10.87
CA HIS A 33 -3.49 12.86 11.70
C HIS A 33 -2.27 13.12 12.61
N ASP A 34 -1.50 12.06 12.90
CA ASP A 34 -0.24 12.14 13.65
C ASP A 34 0.94 12.50 12.73
N ARG A 35 0.69 12.60 11.41
CA ARG A 35 1.71 12.90 10.42
C ARG A 35 2.04 14.38 10.44
N PRO A 36 3.34 14.78 10.52
CA PRO A 36 3.76 16.17 10.47
C PRO A 36 3.18 16.94 9.28
N GLU A 37 2.81 18.20 9.51
CA GLU A 37 2.17 19.05 8.48
C GLU A 37 3.07 19.27 7.26
N GLU A 38 4.40 19.36 7.47
CA GLU A 38 5.39 19.56 6.40
C GLU A 38 5.28 18.48 5.31
N ILE A 39 4.84 17.28 5.68
CA ILE A 39 4.66 16.18 4.71
C ILE A 39 3.50 16.46 3.74
N LYS A 40 2.55 17.32 4.12
CA LYS A 40 1.41 17.66 3.25
C LYS A 40 1.81 18.50 2.05
N THR A 41 2.80 19.37 2.20
CA THR A 41 3.27 20.28 1.13
C THR A 41 3.95 19.56 -0.02
N ARG A 42 4.45 18.34 0.21
CA ARG A 42 5.23 17.54 -0.75
C ARG A 42 6.52 18.24 -1.21
N GLU A 43 7.09 19.10 -0.39
CA GLU A 43 8.33 19.82 -0.69
C GLU A 43 9.56 19.01 -0.31
N GLU A 44 9.44 18.13 0.66
CA GLU A 44 10.51 17.26 1.12
C GLU A 44 10.49 15.91 0.41
N ILE A 45 11.67 15.36 0.10
CA ILE A 45 11.86 14.00 -0.43
C ILE A 45 11.93 13.01 0.73
N GLY A 46 11.41 11.78 0.48
CA GLY A 46 11.48 10.69 1.44
C GLY A 46 10.14 10.30 2.04
N HIS A 47 9.05 10.87 1.55
CA HIS A 47 7.70 10.56 2.00
C HIS A 47 6.99 9.72 0.95
N TRP A 48 6.74 8.46 1.30
CA TRP A 48 6.22 7.45 0.37
C TRP A 48 4.78 7.08 0.68
N GLU A 49 4.07 6.70 -0.34
CA GLU A 49 2.79 6.01 -0.25
C GLU A 49 3.01 4.55 -0.68
N MET A 50 2.43 3.59 0.04
CA MET A 50 2.59 2.17 -0.25
C MET A 50 1.22 1.52 -0.45
N ASP A 51 1.11 0.69 -1.49
CA ASP A 51 -0.14 0.00 -1.85
C ASP A 51 0.15 -1.36 -2.47
N LEU A 52 -0.87 -2.21 -2.56
CA LEU A 52 -0.80 -3.48 -3.26
C LEU A 52 -1.67 -3.46 -4.52
N VAL A 53 -1.09 -3.92 -5.63
CA VAL A 53 -1.83 -4.18 -6.87
C VAL A 53 -2.04 -5.67 -7.03
N GLU A 54 -3.31 -6.08 -7.13
CA GLU A 54 -3.75 -7.45 -7.30
C GLU A 54 -3.94 -7.78 -8.78
N GLY A 55 -3.50 -8.96 -9.21
CA GLY A 55 -3.76 -9.49 -10.53
C GLY A 55 -5.17 -10.08 -10.68
N LEU A 56 -5.26 -11.33 -11.07
CA LEU A 56 -6.51 -12.07 -11.21
C LEU A 56 -7.10 -12.41 -9.84
N LYS A 57 -8.32 -11.92 -9.58
CA LYS A 57 -8.99 -12.16 -8.30
C LYS A 57 -9.35 -13.63 -8.08
N GLY A 58 -9.28 -14.07 -6.83
CA GLY A 58 -9.74 -15.39 -6.42
C GLY A 58 -8.74 -16.51 -6.70
N GLN A 59 -7.57 -16.21 -7.20
CA GLN A 59 -6.48 -17.16 -7.42
C GLN A 59 -5.29 -16.85 -6.50
N LYS A 60 -4.49 -17.90 -6.21
CA LYS A 60 -3.21 -17.73 -5.53
C LYS A 60 -2.18 -17.22 -6.54
N GLU A 61 -2.03 -15.93 -6.62
CA GLU A 61 -1.12 -15.24 -7.53
C GLU A 61 -0.20 -14.28 -6.79
N PRO A 62 0.91 -13.89 -7.39
CA PRO A 62 1.73 -12.80 -6.90
C PRO A 62 0.97 -11.47 -6.85
N TYR A 63 1.46 -10.56 -6.02
CA TYR A 63 0.99 -9.18 -5.89
C TYR A 63 2.14 -8.22 -6.20
N LEU A 64 1.82 -7.03 -6.68
CA LEU A 64 2.81 -5.96 -6.79
C LEU A 64 2.70 -5.06 -5.55
N LEU A 65 3.77 -4.95 -4.79
CA LEU A 65 3.94 -3.90 -3.79
C LEU A 65 4.47 -2.67 -4.50
N VAL A 66 3.72 -1.61 -4.47
CA VAL A 66 4.05 -0.34 -5.12
C VAL A 66 4.36 0.69 -4.05
N LEU A 67 5.57 1.24 -4.10
CA LEU A 67 5.98 2.36 -3.26
C LEU A 67 6.16 3.58 -4.17
N SER A 68 5.43 4.65 -3.87
CA SER A 68 5.41 5.89 -4.65
C SER A 68 5.93 7.04 -3.82
N GLU A 69 7.03 7.68 -4.25
CA GLU A 69 7.55 8.87 -3.60
C GLU A 69 6.69 10.09 -3.95
N ARG A 70 6.27 10.85 -2.93
CA ARG A 70 5.21 11.86 -3.07
C ARG A 70 5.63 13.12 -3.82
N LYS A 71 6.90 13.53 -3.75
CA LYS A 71 7.44 14.71 -4.42
C LYS A 71 7.90 14.38 -5.82
N THR A 72 8.81 13.42 -5.95
CA THR A 72 9.50 13.11 -7.21
C THR A 72 8.69 12.19 -8.12
N ARG A 73 7.67 11.52 -7.59
CA ARG A 73 6.88 10.49 -8.28
C ARG A 73 7.72 9.25 -8.65
N LYS A 74 8.86 9.07 -8.00
CA LYS A 74 9.67 7.88 -8.18
C LYS A 74 8.91 6.66 -7.65
N GLU A 75 8.95 5.58 -8.43
CA GLU A 75 8.31 4.32 -8.11
C GLU A 75 9.34 3.25 -7.78
N ILE A 76 8.97 2.38 -6.85
CA ILE A 76 9.65 1.11 -6.61
C ILE A 76 8.56 0.04 -6.58
N ILE A 77 8.72 -0.99 -7.39
CA ILE A 77 7.76 -2.08 -7.47
C ILE A 77 8.45 -3.40 -7.08
N GLU A 78 7.87 -4.08 -6.10
CA GLU A 78 8.34 -5.38 -5.62
C GLU A 78 7.30 -6.46 -5.85
N LEU A 79 7.72 -7.60 -6.39
CA LEU A 79 6.87 -8.76 -6.57
C LEU A 79 6.75 -9.54 -5.26
N LEU A 80 5.52 -9.69 -4.76
CA LEU A 80 5.21 -10.44 -3.56
C LEU A 80 4.56 -11.78 -3.89
N PRO A 81 4.94 -12.88 -3.24
CA PRO A 81 4.32 -14.18 -3.47
C PRO A 81 2.87 -14.26 -2.97
N ASN A 82 2.51 -13.42 -2.02
CA ASN A 82 1.16 -13.38 -1.43
C ASN A 82 0.92 -12.05 -0.69
N LYS A 83 -0.36 -11.78 -0.37
CA LYS A 83 -0.84 -10.61 0.35
C LYS A 83 -0.77 -10.81 1.87
N THR A 84 0.44 -10.82 2.44
CA THR A 84 0.66 -10.96 3.89
C THR A 84 1.61 -9.92 4.43
N ALA A 85 1.46 -9.53 5.70
CA ALA A 85 2.36 -8.62 6.38
C ALA A 85 3.83 -9.11 6.34
N LYS A 86 4.04 -10.44 6.42
CA LYS A 86 5.37 -11.04 6.30
C LYS A 86 5.99 -10.83 4.91
N SER A 87 5.20 -10.91 3.85
CA SER A 87 5.68 -10.67 2.47
C SER A 87 6.06 -9.20 2.27
N VAL A 88 5.25 -8.28 2.78
CA VAL A 88 5.53 -6.83 2.75
C VAL A 88 6.83 -6.52 3.52
N SER A 89 6.96 -7.00 4.76
CA SER A 89 8.18 -6.78 5.55
C SER A 89 9.42 -7.30 4.85
N LYS A 90 9.36 -8.53 4.29
CA LYS A 90 10.48 -9.11 3.54
C LYS A 90 10.85 -8.32 2.28
N ALA A 91 9.88 -7.69 1.61
CA ALA A 91 10.18 -6.82 0.46
C ALA A 91 10.95 -5.58 0.91
N LEU A 92 10.51 -4.93 1.99
CA LEU A 92 11.24 -3.80 2.56
C LEU A 92 12.63 -4.20 3.07
N ASP A 93 12.78 -5.43 3.62
CA ASP A 93 14.08 -5.97 4.03
C ASP A 93 15.03 -6.14 2.84
N ARG A 94 14.51 -6.58 1.67
CA ARG A 94 15.30 -6.68 0.43
C ARG A 94 15.77 -5.31 -0.03
N ILE A 95 14.86 -4.32 -0.09
CA ILE A 95 15.21 -2.95 -0.46
C ILE A 95 16.26 -2.37 0.51
N GLU A 96 16.07 -2.57 1.81
CA GLU A 96 17.02 -2.07 2.82
C GLU A 96 18.40 -2.72 2.69
N LYS A 97 18.46 -4.03 2.38
CA LYS A 97 19.73 -4.74 2.11
C LYS A 97 20.41 -4.23 0.84
N GLU A 98 19.65 -3.95 -0.21
CA GLU A 98 20.16 -3.48 -1.51
C GLU A 98 20.79 -2.09 -1.39
N ILE A 99 20.12 -1.15 -0.71
CA ILE A 99 20.58 0.25 -0.65
C ILE A 99 21.37 0.58 0.64
N GLY A 100 21.34 -0.28 1.63
CA GLY A 100 21.98 -0.08 2.93
C GLY A 100 21.11 0.64 3.95
N VAL A 101 21.31 0.33 5.24
CA VAL A 101 20.48 0.77 6.36
C VAL A 101 20.41 2.31 6.49
N VAL A 102 21.54 2.99 6.33
CA VAL A 102 21.61 4.45 6.45
C VAL A 102 20.82 5.10 5.33
N LYS A 103 21.11 4.72 4.09
CA LYS A 103 20.46 5.25 2.91
C LYS A 103 18.96 4.92 2.87
N PHE A 104 18.55 3.75 3.39
CA PHE A 104 17.13 3.41 3.53
C PHE A 104 16.41 4.43 4.40
N ARG A 105 16.95 4.78 5.57
CA ARG A 105 16.35 5.76 6.49
C ARG A 105 16.27 7.17 5.88
N GLU A 106 17.24 7.55 5.09
CA GLU A 106 17.24 8.83 4.37
C GLU A 106 16.20 8.85 3.24
N THR A 107 16.06 7.73 2.55
CA THR A 107 15.14 7.56 1.41
C THR A 107 13.69 7.38 1.86
N PHE A 108 13.46 6.57 2.92
CA PHE A 108 12.13 6.20 3.39
C PHE A 108 11.87 6.80 4.78
N LYS A 109 11.80 8.13 4.86
CA LYS A 109 11.50 8.84 6.11
C LYS A 109 10.15 8.43 6.68
N THR A 110 9.13 8.41 5.83
CA THR A 110 7.78 7.96 6.17
C THR A 110 7.13 7.15 5.07
N ILE A 111 6.24 6.24 5.45
CA ILE A 111 5.43 5.45 4.55
C ILE A 111 3.96 5.58 4.98
N THR A 112 3.08 6.01 4.07
CA THR A 112 1.64 6.08 4.29
C THR A 112 0.96 4.90 3.60
N THR A 113 0.13 4.16 4.35
CA THR A 113 -0.62 2.98 3.86
C THR A 113 -2.11 3.15 4.11
N ASP A 114 -2.92 2.26 3.53
CA ASP A 114 -4.29 2.05 4.01
C ASP A 114 -4.32 1.12 5.24
N ASN A 115 -5.54 0.77 5.66
CA ASN A 115 -5.77 -0.12 6.79
C ASN A 115 -5.81 -1.62 6.38
N GLY A 116 -5.23 -2.00 5.24
CA GLY A 116 -5.15 -3.38 4.78
C GLY A 116 -4.48 -4.29 5.82
N ALA A 117 -4.91 -5.55 5.91
CA ALA A 117 -4.37 -6.51 6.89
C ALA A 117 -2.85 -6.72 6.71
N GLU A 118 -2.38 -6.61 5.47
CA GLU A 118 -0.97 -6.72 5.09
C GLU A 118 -0.09 -5.60 5.66
N PHE A 119 -0.68 -4.44 6.00
CA PHE A 119 0.02 -3.28 6.55
C PHE A 119 -0.17 -3.11 8.06
N ARG A 120 -1.08 -3.88 8.69
CA ARG A 120 -1.40 -3.73 10.12
C ARG A 120 -0.24 -4.03 11.05
N ASN A 121 0.69 -4.90 10.65
CA ASN A 121 1.89 -5.16 11.45
C ASN A 121 2.93 -4.05 11.24
N TRP A 122 2.59 -2.84 11.65
CA TRP A 122 3.41 -1.65 11.52
C TRP A 122 4.79 -1.83 12.17
N LYS A 123 4.88 -2.57 13.29
CA LYS A 123 6.15 -2.87 13.96
C LYS A 123 7.14 -3.56 13.01
N SER A 124 6.68 -4.51 12.20
CA SER A 124 7.54 -5.20 11.23
C SER A 124 7.91 -4.32 10.02
N ILE A 125 7.09 -3.32 9.70
CA ILE A 125 7.37 -2.35 8.64
C ILE A 125 8.41 -1.33 9.14
N GLU A 126 8.29 -0.86 10.36
CA GLU A 126 9.22 0.11 10.96
C GLU A 126 10.55 -0.52 11.39
N GLN A 127 10.59 -1.83 11.68
CA GLN A 127 11.79 -2.50 12.15
C GLN A 127 12.78 -2.80 11.02
N SER A 128 14.05 -2.45 11.20
CA SER A 128 15.13 -2.83 10.30
C SER A 128 15.40 -4.34 10.34
N TYR A 129 15.79 -4.93 9.20
CA TYR A 129 16.18 -6.34 9.10
C TYR A 129 17.38 -6.68 10.01
N THR A 130 18.17 -5.68 10.38
CA THR A 130 19.34 -5.86 11.27
C THR A 130 18.95 -6.07 12.73
N GLY A 131 17.67 -5.95 13.10
CA GLY A 131 17.21 -5.98 14.49
C GLY A 131 17.55 -4.73 15.30
N SER A 132 18.04 -3.65 14.66
CA SER A 132 18.33 -2.38 15.31
C SER A 132 17.10 -1.83 16.04
N LYS A 133 17.31 -1.28 17.25
CA LYS A 133 16.26 -0.57 18.00
C LYS A 133 15.78 0.71 17.29
N LYS A 134 16.64 1.30 16.43
CA LYS A 134 16.28 2.49 15.65
C LYS A 134 15.40 2.06 14.48
N ALA A 135 14.19 2.59 14.38
CA ALA A 135 13.28 2.34 13.29
C ALA A 135 13.90 2.72 11.92
N ARG A 136 13.55 1.97 10.87
CA ARG A 136 14.00 2.26 9.50
C ARG A 136 13.13 3.30 8.82
N THR A 137 11.88 3.45 9.23
CA THR A 137 10.89 4.39 8.71
C THR A 137 9.81 4.64 9.76
N SER A 138 8.92 5.61 9.53
CA SER A 138 7.68 5.78 10.30
C SER A 138 6.48 5.50 9.42
N GLN A 139 5.60 4.58 9.85
CA GLN A 139 4.37 4.26 9.11
C GLN A 139 3.18 5.08 9.63
N TYR A 140 2.36 5.58 8.70
CA TYR A 140 1.09 6.25 8.99
C TYR A 140 -0.05 5.57 8.25
N PHE A 141 -1.18 5.39 8.91
CA PHE A 141 -2.39 4.82 8.33
C PHE A 141 -3.33 5.92 7.84
N ALA A 142 -3.74 5.84 6.58
CA ALA A 142 -4.79 6.70 6.04
C ALA A 142 -6.14 6.36 6.68
N ASP A 143 -7.06 7.31 6.68
CA ASP A 143 -8.43 7.07 7.14
C ASP A 143 -9.14 6.05 6.23
N ALA A 144 -10.04 5.29 6.82
CA ALA A 144 -10.87 4.37 6.06
C ALA A 144 -11.70 5.15 5.01
N TYR A 145 -11.80 4.59 3.81
CA TYR A 145 -12.51 5.18 2.67
C TYR A 145 -11.96 6.53 2.16
N SER A 146 -10.76 6.91 2.55
CA SER A 146 -10.14 8.20 2.21
C SER A 146 -9.02 8.04 1.18
N SER A 147 -9.34 7.51 -0.01
CA SER A 147 -8.36 7.25 -1.08
C SER A 147 -7.63 8.53 -1.53
N TRP A 148 -8.28 9.70 -1.42
CA TRP A 148 -7.66 11.00 -1.75
C TRP A 148 -6.44 11.34 -0.88
N GLN A 149 -6.33 10.77 0.32
CA GLN A 149 -5.16 10.95 1.19
C GLN A 149 -3.90 10.26 0.62
N ARG A 150 -4.08 9.34 -0.35
CA ARG A 150 -3.04 8.61 -1.07
C ARG A 150 -3.15 8.81 -2.58
N GLY A 151 -3.35 10.07 -3.00
CA GLY A 151 -3.60 10.41 -4.41
C GLY A 151 -2.44 10.08 -5.34
N THR A 152 -1.20 9.95 -4.83
CA THR A 152 -0.04 9.51 -5.63
C THR A 152 -0.23 8.07 -6.08
N ASN A 153 -0.52 7.16 -5.16
CA ASN A 153 -0.78 5.75 -5.45
C ASN A 153 -1.94 5.54 -6.42
N GLU A 154 -3.02 6.32 -6.30
CA GLU A 154 -4.15 6.19 -7.21
C GLU A 154 -3.76 6.46 -8.68
N ASN A 155 -2.96 7.49 -8.91
CA ASN A 155 -2.48 7.81 -10.25
C ASN A 155 -1.51 6.75 -10.78
N ILE A 156 -0.60 6.26 -9.94
CA ILE A 156 0.37 5.22 -10.32
C ILE A 156 -0.35 3.90 -10.60
N ASN A 157 -1.29 3.52 -9.77
CA ASN A 157 -2.10 2.33 -10.02
C ASN A 157 -2.85 2.42 -11.36
N LYS A 158 -3.33 3.61 -11.76
CA LYS A 158 -3.90 3.83 -13.10
C LYS A 158 -2.86 3.63 -14.21
N MET A 159 -1.62 4.06 -14.01
CA MET A 159 -0.53 3.84 -14.98
C MET A 159 -0.18 2.36 -15.07
N ILE A 160 0.03 1.68 -13.95
CA ILE A 160 0.31 0.23 -13.92
C ILE A 160 -0.82 -0.53 -14.66
N ARG A 161 -2.08 -0.12 -14.48
CA ARG A 161 -3.24 -0.75 -15.13
C ARG A 161 -3.32 -0.56 -16.64
N ARG A 162 -2.53 0.34 -17.24
CA ARG A 162 -2.37 0.41 -18.70
C ARG A 162 -1.53 -0.75 -19.24
N PHE A 163 -0.55 -1.22 -18.49
CA PHE A 163 0.31 -2.35 -18.85
C PHE A 163 -0.23 -3.68 -18.33
N LEU A 164 -0.81 -3.66 -17.14
CA LEU A 164 -1.37 -4.83 -16.44
C LEU A 164 -2.85 -4.56 -16.11
N PRO A 165 -3.78 -4.68 -17.07
CA PRO A 165 -5.21 -4.46 -16.87
C PRO A 165 -5.79 -5.28 -15.71
N LYS A 166 -6.91 -4.84 -15.14
CA LYS A 166 -7.62 -5.62 -14.11
C LYS A 166 -8.00 -7.00 -14.66
N GLY A 167 -7.73 -8.05 -13.89
CA GLY A 167 -7.97 -9.43 -14.31
C GLY A 167 -6.82 -10.07 -15.10
N THR A 168 -5.72 -9.35 -15.34
CA THR A 168 -4.50 -9.95 -15.87
C THR A 168 -3.84 -10.82 -14.81
N SER A 169 -3.43 -12.03 -15.18
CA SER A 169 -2.67 -12.92 -14.31
C SER A 169 -1.23 -12.40 -14.12
N PHE A 170 -0.76 -12.43 -12.88
CA PHE A 170 0.63 -12.14 -12.54
C PHE A 170 1.50 -13.40 -12.41
N LYS A 171 0.91 -14.58 -12.71
CA LYS A 171 1.70 -15.83 -12.79
C LYS A 171 2.75 -15.70 -13.89
N GLY A 172 3.99 -15.99 -13.54
CA GLY A 172 5.12 -15.91 -14.48
C GLY A 172 5.81 -14.54 -14.51
N LEU A 173 5.27 -13.49 -13.88
CA LEU A 173 6.03 -12.25 -13.69
C LEU A 173 7.25 -12.51 -12.80
N LYS A 174 8.37 -11.95 -13.19
CA LYS A 174 9.62 -11.92 -12.40
C LYS A 174 9.87 -10.51 -11.89
N GLN A 175 10.77 -10.40 -10.89
CA GLN A 175 11.12 -9.08 -10.32
C GLN A 175 11.75 -8.16 -11.40
N GLU A 176 12.44 -8.72 -12.38
CA GLU A 176 13.04 -7.96 -13.47
C GLU A 176 12.02 -7.33 -14.42
N ASP A 177 10.81 -7.93 -14.52
CA ASP A 177 9.74 -7.44 -15.41
C ASP A 177 9.02 -6.20 -14.82
N VAL A 178 9.23 -5.92 -13.54
CA VAL A 178 8.56 -4.85 -12.80
C VAL A 178 9.51 -3.77 -12.23
N LYS A 179 10.80 -3.87 -12.53
CA LYS A 179 11.82 -2.87 -12.17
C LYS A 179 11.85 -1.67 -13.11
#